data_a0b3981de28314ab41b5a74a8307dd23
#
_entry.id   a0b3981de28314ab41b5a74a8307dd23
#
_cell.length_a   1.000
_cell.length_b   1.000
_cell.length_c   1.000
_cell.angle_alpha   90.00
_cell.angle_beta   90.00
_cell.angle_gamma   90.00
#
_symmetry.space_group_name_H-M   'P 1'
#
loop_
_entity.id
_entity.type
_entity.pdbx_description
1 polymer ?
#
loop_
_entity_poly.entity_id
_entity_poly.type
_entity_poly.pdbx_seq_one_letter_code
_entity_poly.pdbx_strand_id
1 'polypeptide(L)'
;MNSPFDILIYLDENLVRNLSSLVLSGYIDTRIQKRIRDAKVSEGVHFDSRSGSFQQETEGKNEREGYRDENKGNLVNAEQHNQVWKDFNGTGNVRLEEEIRRTYTTFVLNGNLNNFLNKGEILHSRNAINILNDEVESGELVEITGQITNQSIVSYVETVIALLSAIGCDNLDPLLDKEKYKFINFSVLLKLLNNLKGTLTLNNTEDLIMTTGDCTTVLNVNKNNFMNNDYNIFDKINCECKVIGKVVKTCCGSGCINFLRKTGTEKFYEDLLNYCDSLLECLKNNGIIVPERPCCKVENNGIQLMPISISI
;
A
#
# COMPACT_ATOMS: atom_id res chain seq x y z
N MET A 1 -15.01 -12.24 -6.54
CA MET A 1 -14.27 -13.34 -5.85
C MET A 1 -12.86 -12.84 -5.65
N ASN A 2 -12.40 -12.65 -4.40
CA ASN A 2 -11.00 -12.31 -4.17
C ASN A 2 -10.16 -13.50 -4.61
N SER A 3 -9.25 -13.28 -5.56
CA SER A 3 -8.27 -14.30 -5.92
C SER A 3 -7.46 -14.61 -4.66
N PRO A 4 -7.29 -15.89 -4.28
CA PRO A 4 -6.47 -16.23 -3.10
C PRO A 4 -4.97 -15.94 -3.31
N PHE A 5 -4.61 -15.41 -4.48
CA PHE A 5 -3.24 -15.15 -4.93
C PHE A 5 -3.00 -13.69 -5.32
N ASP A 6 -3.81 -12.73 -4.84
CA ASP A 6 -3.51 -11.31 -5.04
C ASP A 6 -2.10 -11.00 -4.50
N ILE A 7 -1.23 -10.52 -5.37
CA ILE A 7 0.14 -10.15 -4.99
C ILE A 7 0.13 -8.74 -4.43
N LEU A 8 0.45 -8.63 -3.15
CA LEU A 8 0.54 -7.34 -2.49
C LEU A 8 1.82 -6.62 -2.94
N ILE A 9 1.68 -5.40 -3.46
CA ILE A 9 2.81 -4.58 -3.92
C ILE A 9 3.09 -3.39 -3.01
N TYR A 10 2.07 -2.92 -2.28
CA TYR A 10 2.16 -1.82 -1.32
C TYR A 10 1.36 -2.16 -0.07
N LEU A 11 1.93 -1.86 1.10
CA LEU A 11 1.25 -2.00 2.38
C LEU A 11 1.70 -0.91 3.35
N ASP A 12 0.77 -0.06 3.78
CA ASP A 12 1.05 0.87 4.88
C ASP A 12 0.93 0.12 6.22
N GLU A 13 2.08 -0.41 6.68
CA GLU A 13 2.13 -1.19 7.91
C GLU A 13 1.61 -0.43 9.12
N ASN A 14 1.86 0.88 9.21
CA ASN A 14 1.41 1.69 10.32
C ASN A 14 -0.10 1.85 10.33
N LEU A 15 -0.70 2.10 9.16
CA LEU A 15 -2.16 2.17 9.03
C LEU A 15 -2.80 0.83 9.36
N VAL A 16 -2.27 -0.27 8.83
CA VAL A 16 -2.78 -1.62 9.11
C VAL A 16 -2.72 -1.92 10.60
N ARG A 17 -1.59 -1.67 11.26
CA ARG A 17 -1.44 -1.89 12.71
C ARG A 17 -2.43 -1.05 13.52
N ASN A 18 -2.54 0.25 13.20
CA ASN A 18 -3.45 1.15 13.90
C ASN A 18 -4.90 0.75 13.73
N LEU A 19 -5.34 0.45 12.50
CA LEU A 19 -6.71 0.02 12.23
C LEU A 19 -7.01 -1.35 12.85
N SER A 20 -6.08 -2.31 12.75
CA SER A 20 -6.23 -3.62 13.38
C SER A 20 -6.32 -3.53 14.89
N SER A 21 -5.59 -2.60 15.53
CA SER A 21 -5.68 -2.42 16.98
C SER A 21 -7.04 -1.93 17.44
N LEU A 22 -7.71 -1.11 16.64
CA LEU A 22 -9.10 -0.69 16.91
C LEU A 22 -10.08 -1.87 16.81
N VAL A 23 -9.90 -2.70 15.78
CA VAL A 23 -10.73 -3.89 15.55
C VAL A 23 -10.54 -4.94 16.63
N LEU A 24 -9.31 -5.18 17.07
CA LEU A 24 -8.93 -6.21 18.03
C LEU A 24 -8.98 -5.73 19.49
N SER A 25 -9.40 -4.49 19.74
CA SER A 25 -9.39 -3.85 21.07
C SER A 25 -8.00 -3.89 21.72
N GLY A 26 -6.95 -3.78 20.93
CA GLY A 26 -5.57 -3.78 21.35
C GLY A 26 -4.64 -4.38 20.28
N TYR A 27 -3.34 -4.13 20.44
CA TYR A 27 -2.31 -4.70 19.55
C TYR A 27 -1.85 -6.05 20.09
N ILE A 28 -1.95 -7.10 19.27
CA ILE A 28 -1.52 -8.45 19.60
C ILE A 28 -0.32 -8.82 18.73
N ASP A 29 0.88 -8.79 19.29
CA ASP A 29 2.10 -9.30 18.64
C ASP A 29 2.16 -10.81 18.64
N THR A 30 1.77 -11.40 19.76
CA THR A 30 1.90 -12.84 19.98
C THR A 30 0.67 -13.39 20.73
N ARG A 31 0.04 -14.40 20.16
CA ARG A 31 -1.01 -15.16 20.84
C ARG A 31 -0.44 -16.49 21.35
N ILE A 32 -0.58 -16.74 22.63
CA ILE A 32 -0.19 -18.00 23.26
C ILE A 32 -1.47 -18.80 23.55
N GLN A 33 -1.59 -19.96 22.94
CA GLN A 33 -2.69 -20.88 23.20
C GLN A 33 -2.15 -22.10 23.89
N LYS A 34 -2.58 -22.35 25.17
CA LYS A 34 -2.26 -23.54 25.91
C LYS A 34 -3.40 -24.54 25.79
N ARG A 35 -3.08 -25.73 25.34
CA ARG A 35 -4.01 -26.87 25.36
C ARG A 35 -3.54 -27.83 26.42
N ILE A 36 -4.42 -28.16 27.38
CA ILE A 36 -4.18 -29.12 28.43
C ILE A 36 -5.11 -30.30 28.16
N ARG A 37 -4.54 -31.48 27.97
CA ARG A 37 -5.30 -32.74 27.85
C ARG A 37 -4.94 -33.63 28.99
N ASP A 38 -5.93 -33.98 29.80
CA ASP A 38 -5.81 -34.97 30.84
C ASP A 38 -6.33 -36.31 30.29
N ALA A 39 -5.42 -37.28 30.08
CA ALA A 39 -5.77 -38.61 29.62
C ALA A 39 -5.59 -39.60 30.75
N LYS A 40 -6.64 -40.41 31.04
CA LYS A 40 -6.50 -41.59 31.90
C LYS A 40 -5.89 -42.69 31.07
N VAL A 41 -4.70 -43.15 31.43
CA VAL A 41 -4.06 -44.31 30.80
C VAL A 41 -4.56 -45.56 31.48
N SER A 42 -5.36 -46.38 30.79
CA SER A 42 -5.59 -47.76 31.18
C SER A 42 -4.37 -48.60 30.78
N GLU A 43 -3.96 -49.54 31.61
CA GLU A 43 -2.80 -50.39 31.38
C GLU A 43 -2.76 -50.96 29.98
N GLY A 44 -1.67 -50.63 29.21
CA GLY A 44 -1.39 -51.23 27.91
C GLY A 44 -0.93 -50.32 26.79
N VAL A 45 -0.72 -49.02 27.01
CA VAL A 45 -0.24 -48.14 25.92
C VAL A 45 1.27 -47.92 25.98
N HIS A 46 2.01 -48.51 25.04
CA HIS A 46 3.41 -48.21 24.79
C HIS A 46 3.52 -46.92 24.01
N PHE A 47 4.17 -45.91 24.59
CA PHE A 47 4.54 -44.69 23.87
C PHE A 47 5.92 -44.83 23.23
N ASP A 48 5.98 -44.90 21.91
CA ASP A 48 7.22 -44.83 21.18
C ASP A 48 7.60 -43.35 20.92
N SER A 49 8.75 -42.93 21.43
CA SER A 49 9.21 -41.54 21.41
C SER A 49 9.89 -41.19 20.09
N ARG A 50 9.27 -41.44 18.94
CA ARG A 50 9.74 -40.93 17.65
C ARG A 50 8.78 -39.89 17.10
N SER A 51 9.37 -38.73 16.81
CA SER A 51 8.72 -37.58 16.14
C SER A 51 7.90 -38.02 14.93
N GLY A 52 6.59 -38.05 15.06
CA GLY A 52 5.65 -38.33 14.00
C GLY A 52 4.28 -37.79 14.39
N SER A 53 3.60 -37.19 13.45
CA SER A 53 2.24 -36.68 13.56
C SER A 53 1.31 -37.76 14.15
N PHE A 54 0.75 -37.53 15.34
CA PHE A 54 -0.28 -38.39 15.91
C PHE A 54 -1.66 -37.96 15.40
N GLN A 55 -2.25 -38.78 14.55
CA GLN A 55 -3.69 -38.92 14.47
C GLN A 55 -4.06 -40.11 15.32
N GLN A 56 -4.74 -39.89 16.42
CA GLN A 56 -5.36 -40.96 17.18
C GLN A 56 -6.83 -40.62 17.37
N GLU A 57 -7.68 -41.35 16.67
CA GLU A 57 -9.08 -41.48 17.01
C GLU A 57 -9.19 -42.32 18.28
N THR A 58 -9.60 -41.72 19.37
CA THR A 58 -10.06 -42.45 20.56
C THR A 58 -11.49 -42.04 20.82
N GLU A 59 -12.39 -42.99 20.63
CA GLU A 59 -13.72 -42.94 21.19
C GLU A 59 -13.63 -42.97 22.72
N GLY A 60 -13.80 -41.82 23.34
CA GLY A 60 -13.86 -41.64 24.80
C GLY A 60 -14.78 -40.47 25.13
N LYS A 61 -16.00 -40.81 25.52
CA LYS A 61 -17.00 -39.87 26.02
C LYS A 61 -16.48 -39.14 27.26
N ASN A 62 -16.12 -37.88 27.10
CA ASN A 62 -16.30 -36.75 28.04
C ASN A 62 -15.38 -35.60 27.61
N GLU A 63 -15.76 -34.91 26.54
CA GLU A 63 -15.17 -33.64 26.16
C GLU A 63 -15.94 -32.50 26.86
N ARG A 64 -15.28 -31.80 27.77
CA ARG A 64 -15.66 -30.43 28.06
C ARG A 64 -15.01 -29.56 27.01
N GLU A 65 -15.74 -29.29 25.95
CA GLU A 65 -15.36 -28.32 24.94
C GLU A 65 -15.35 -26.91 25.54
N GLY A 66 -14.15 -26.38 25.69
CA GLY A 66 -13.95 -24.97 25.89
C GLY A 66 -13.47 -24.32 24.59
N TYR A 67 -14.32 -23.55 23.97
CA TYR A 67 -14.08 -22.62 22.86
C TYR A 67 -13.67 -23.22 21.51
N ARG A 68 -14.66 -23.35 20.66
CA ARG A 68 -14.53 -23.54 19.21
C ARG A 68 -14.20 -22.18 18.57
N ASP A 69 -12.93 -21.97 18.19
CA ASP A 69 -12.53 -20.80 17.39
C ASP A 69 -12.60 -21.19 15.91
N GLU A 70 -13.68 -20.79 15.22
CA GLU A 70 -13.90 -21.03 13.79
C GLU A 70 -13.16 -20.03 12.90
N ASN A 71 -11.95 -19.64 13.24
CA ASN A 71 -11.13 -18.80 12.37
C ASN A 71 -10.09 -19.65 11.60
N LYS A 72 -10.53 -20.21 10.45
CA LYS A 72 -9.64 -20.71 9.41
C LYS A 72 -9.04 -19.52 8.65
N GLY A 73 -8.11 -18.79 9.27
CA GLY A 73 -7.27 -17.80 8.61
C GLY A 73 -5.95 -18.45 8.18
N ASN A 74 -5.53 -18.25 6.96
CA ASN A 74 -4.25 -18.69 6.45
C ASN A 74 -3.10 -18.17 7.32
N LEU A 75 -2.44 -19.08 8.04
CA LEU A 75 -1.32 -18.79 8.92
C LEU A 75 -0.03 -18.94 8.14
N VAL A 76 0.58 -17.82 7.79
CA VAL A 76 1.96 -17.77 7.33
C VAL A 76 2.82 -17.49 8.55
N ASN A 77 3.69 -18.45 8.91
CA ASN A 77 4.62 -18.49 10.04
C ASN A 77 3.97 -18.71 11.40
N ALA A 78 3.75 -19.98 11.74
CA ALA A 78 3.55 -20.43 13.11
C ALA A 78 4.80 -21.21 13.56
N GLU A 79 5.56 -20.67 14.51
CA GLU A 79 6.55 -21.48 15.23
C GLU A 79 5.81 -22.35 16.23
N GLN A 80 5.88 -23.66 16.01
CA GLN A 80 5.28 -24.66 16.89
C GLN A 80 6.34 -25.15 17.88
N HIS A 81 6.31 -24.64 19.09
CA HIS A 81 7.09 -25.20 20.19
C HIS A 81 6.21 -26.19 20.98
N ASN A 82 6.46 -27.47 20.78
CA ASN A 82 5.85 -28.51 21.56
C ASN A 82 6.74 -28.79 22.80
N GLN A 83 6.35 -28.30 23.96
CA GLN A 83 6.93 -28.77 25.24
C GLN A 83 6.01 -29.79 25.83
N VAL A 84 6.47 -31.04 25.85
CA VAL A 84 5.78 -32.14 26.51
C VAL A 84 6.38 -32.32 27.91
N TRP A 85 5.65 -31.91 28.92
CA TRP A 85 5.99 -32.22 30.31
C TRP A 85 5.24 -33.48 30.74
N LYS A 86 5.99 -34.50 31.17
CA LYS A 86 5.41 -35.70 31.78
C LYS A 86 5.49 -35.54 33.29
N ASP A 87 4.39 -35.26 33.95
CA ASP A 87 4.28 -35.37 35.39
C ASP A 87 3.65 -36.73 35.73
N PHE A 88 4.47 -37.64 36.22
CA PHE A 88 4.04 -38.94 36.66
C PHE A 88 3.65 -38.85 38.16
N ASN A 89 2.40 -38.53 38.43
CA ASN A 89 1.84 -38.80 39.74
C ASN A 89 1.24 -40.21 39.74
N GLY A 90 1.60 -41.02 40.73
CA GLY A 90 1.33 -42.47 40.85
C GLY A 90 -0.12 -42.96 40.73
N THR A 91 -0.99 -42.27 40.04
CA THR A 91 -2.40 -42.61 39.82
C THR A 91 -2.78 -42.77 38.34
N GLY A 92 -1.81 -42.97 37.46
CA GLY A 92 -2.09 -43.29 36.04
C GLY A 92 -2.72 -42.17 35.19
N ASN A 93 -2.67 -40.92 35.62
CA ASN A 93 -3.12 -39.79 34.84
C ASN A 93 -1.92 -39.16 34.11
N VAL A 94 -2.00 -39.04 32.79
CA VAL A 94 -1.01 -38.32 31.96
C VAL A 94 -1.59 -36.97 31.58
N ARG A 95 -0.91 -35.90 31.97
CA ARG A 95 -1.24 -34.54 31.59
C ARG A 95 -0.34 -34.11 30.44
N LEU A 96 -0.94 -33.82 29.29
CA LEU A 96 -0.26 -33.30 28.12
C LEU A 96 -0.54 -31.79 28.00
N GLU A 97 0.50 -30.96 28.07
CA GLU A 97 0.41 -29.54 27.85
C GLU A 97 1.04 -29.21 26.48
N GLU A 98 0.28 -28.61 25.62
CA GLU A 98 0.73 -28.13 24.34
C GLU A 98 0.63 -26.60 24.34
N GLU A 99 1.74 -25.90 24.11
CA GLU A 99 1.78 -24.44 23.95
C GLU A 99 2.03 -24.10 22.50
N ILE A 100 1.07 -23.41 21.87
CA ILE A 100 1.20 -22.93 20.52
C ILE A 100 1.37 -21.41 20.57
N ARG A 101 2.53 -20.93 20.13
CA ARG A 101 2.80 -19.50 19.95
C ARG A 101 2.56 -19.10 18.51
N ARG A 102 1.75 -18.06 18.29
CA ARG A 102 1.49 -17.50 16.97
C ARG A 102 1.90 -16.04 16.97
N THR A 103 2.82 -15.68 16.08
CA THR A 103 3.20 -14.30 15.83
C THR A 103 2.39 -13.76 14.65
N TYR A 104 1.76 -12.60 14.81
CA TYR A 104 1.01 -11.96 13.74
C TYR A 104 1.95 -11.08 12.92
N THR A 105 2.14 -11.43 11.65
CA THR A 105 2.81 -10.58 10.69
C THR A 105 1.85 -9.49 10.22
N THR A 106 2.36 -8.37 9.69
CA THR A 106 1.53 -7.30 9.14
C THR A 106 0.62 -7.80 8.00
N PHE A 107 1.06 -8.81 7.26
CA PHE A 107 0.24 -9.46 6.23
C PHE A 107 -1.00 -10.16 6.81
N VAL A 108 -0.83 -10.90 7.91
CA VAL A 108 -1.95 -11.55 8.60
C VAL A 108 -2.90 -10.51 9.18
N LEU A 109 -2.35 -9.44 9.77
CA LEU A 109 -3.17 -8.33 10.28
C LEU A 109 -3.96 -7.66 9.16
N ASN A 110 -3.35 -7.43 7.98
CA ASN A 110 -4.05 -6.89 6.80
C ASN A 110 -5.18 -7.82 6.33
N GLY A 111 -4.92 -9.13 6.25
CA GLY A 111 -5.95 -10.11 5.90
C GLY A 111 -7.12 -10.13 6.89
N ASN A 112 -6.83 -10.08 8.19
CA ASN A 112 -7.86 -10.01 9.23
C ASN A 112 -8.65 -8.69 9.17
N LEU A 113 -7.95 -7.56 8.95
CA LEU A 113 -8.57 -6.25 8.78
C LEU A 113 -9.53 -6.24 7.61
N ASN A 114 -9.09 -6.72 6.43
CA ASN A 114 -9.93 -6.78 5.23
C ASN A 114 -11.17 -7.67 5.46
N ASN A 115 -11.00 -8.82 6.12
CA ASN A 115 -12.13 -9.69 6.47
C ASN A 115 -13.12 -9.00 7.41
N PHE A 116 -12.63 -8.23 8.39
CA PHE A 116 -13.48 -7.47 9.29
C PHE A 116 -14.22 -6.35 8.58
N LEU A 117 -13.52 -5.57 7.75
CA LEU A 117 -14.11 -4.46 7.00
C LEU A 117 -15.20 -4.94 6.04
N ASN A 118 -14.99 -6.09 5.38
CA ASN A 118 -15.96 -6.70 4.49
C ASN A 118 -17.18 -7.24 5.26
N LYS A 119 -16.97 -7.93 6.39
CA LYS A 119 -18.07 -8.46 7.21
C LYS A 119 -18.92 -7.36 7.87
N GLY A 120 -18.29 -6.25 8.19
CA GLY A 120 -18.96 -5.09 8.79
C GLY A 120 -19.60 -4.15 7.78
N GLU A 121 -19.53 -4.48 6.47
CA GLU A 121 -20.00 -3.60 5.37
C GLU A 121 -19.42 -2.18 5.45
N ILE A 122 -18.17 -2.06 5.97
CA ILE A 122 -17.46 -0.79 6.13
C ILE A 122 -16.64 -0.47 4.86
N LEU A 123 -16.17 -1.51 4.17
CA LEU A 123 -15.42 -1.40 2.93
C LEU A 123 -16.39 -1.43 1.75
N HIS A 124 -16.46 -0.32 1.02
CA HIS A 124 -17.32 -0.21 -0.14
C HIS A 124 -16.53 -0.44 -1.43
N SER A 125 -16.97 -1.40 -2.25
CA SER A 125 -16.42 -1.54 -3.60
C SER A 125 -16.98 -0.43 -4.48
N ARG A 126 -16.10 0.41 -5.05
CA ARG A 126 -16.46 1.57 -5.87
C ARG A 126 -15.82 1.45 -7.25
N ASN A 127 -16.53 1.91 -8.25
CA ASN A 127 -16.09 1.91 -9.65
C ASN A 127 -16.21 3.33 -10.27
N ALA A 128 -15.87 3.45 -11.54
CA ALA A 128 -15.94 4.73 -12.26
C ALA A 128 -17.34 5.36 -12.21
N ILE A 129 -18.41 4.56 -12.30
CA ILE A 129 -19.79 5.04 -12.30
C ILE A 129 -20.11 5.68 -10.95
N ASN A 130 -19.70 5.07 -9.84
CA ASN A 130 -19.92 5.64 -8.51
C ASN A 130 -19.20 6.98 -8.32
N ILE A 131 -17.98 7.11 -8.90
CA ILE A 131 -17.21 8.36 -8.86
C ILE A 131 -17.90 9.44 -9.70
N LEU A 132 -18.34 9.08 -10.91
CA LEU A 132 -19.05 9.99 -11.83
C LEU A 132 -20.36 10.51 -11.26
N ASN A 133 -21.08 9.65 -10.54
CA ASN A 133 -22.39 9.98 -9.93
C ASN A 133 -22.27 10.71 -8.58
N ASP A 134 -21.05 11.04 -8.14
CA ASP A 134 -20.81 11.66 -6.81
C ASP A 134 -21.30 10.80 -5.63
N GLU A 135 -21.23 9.47 -5.80
CA GLU A 135 -21.67 8.51 -4.76
C GLU A 135 -20.55 8.16 -3.77
N VAL A 136 -19.34 8.75 -3.96
CA VAL A 136 -18.17 8.51 -3.12
C VAL A 136 -17.93 9.71 -2.21
N GLU A 137 -17.90 9.47 -0.91
CA GLU A 137 -17.74 10.53 0.09
C GLU A 137 -16.32 10.59 0.69
N SER A 138 -15.89 11.81 1.07
CA SER A 138 -14.64 11.98 1.82
C SER A 138 -14.73 11.29 3.18
N GLY A 139 -13.71 10.51 3.53
CA GLY A 139 -13.66 9.71 4.75
C GLY A 139 -14.14 8.27 4.60
N GLU A 140 -14.72 7.91 3.46
CA GLU A 140 -15.14 6.55 3.13
C GLU A 140 -13.96 5.61 2.96
N LEU A 141 -14.09 4.34 3.40
CA LEU A 141 -13.15 3.28 3.08
C LEU A 141 -13.63 2.56 1.83
N VAL A 142 -12.77 2.54 0.82
CA VAL A 142 -13.15 2.03 -0.51
C VAL A 142 -12.14 1.01 -1.03
N GLU A 143 -12.67 0.06 -1.81
CA GLU A 143 -11.91 -0.81 -2.71
C GLU A 143 -12.16 -0.35 -4.14
N ILE A 144 -11.10 0.01 -4.85
CA ILE A 144 -11.18 0.48 -6.24
C ILE A 144 -10.16 -0.28 -7.07
N THR A 145 -10.59 -0.69 -8.27
CA THR A 145 -9.73 -1.33 -9.27
C THR A 145 -9.46 -0.36 -10.41
N GLY A 146 -8.22 -0.30 -10.86
CA GLY A 146 -7.81 0.58 -11.96
C GLY A 146 -6.39 0.29 -12.41
N GLN A 147 -5.90 1.09 -13.34
CA GLN A 147 -4.59 0.95 -13.95
C GLN A 147 -3.68 2.11 -13.53
N ILE A 148 -2.56 1.81 -12.89
CA ILE A 148 -1.56 2.82 -12.53
C ILE A 148 -0.88 3.32 -13.81
N THR A 149 -0.73 4.64 -13.93
CA THR A 149 -0.13 5.29 -15.09
C THR A 149 1.16 6.01 -14.70
N ASN A 150 1.98 6.35 -15.71
CA ASN A 150 3.20 7.13 -15.52
C ASN A 150 2.99 8.66 -15.56
N GLN A 151 1.76 9.13 -15.49
CA GLN A 151 1.41 10.56 -15.59
C GLN A 151 1.67 11.32 -14.28
N SER A 152 2.82 11.10 -13.65
CA SER A 152 3.23 11.82 -12.44
C SER A 152 3.96 13.11 -12.76
N ILE A 153 3.62 14.22 -12.08
CA ILE A 153 4.38 15.48 -12.18
C ILE A 153 5.82 15.27 -11.68
N VAL A 154 6.03 14.41 -10.70
CA VAL A 154 7.38 14.09 -10.18
C VAL A 154 8.22 13.43 -11.27
N SER A 155 7.69 12.42 -11.96
CA SER A 155 8.37 11.74 -13.06
C SER A 155 8.70 12.69 -14.23
N TYR A 156 7.78 13.59 -14.56
CA TYR A 156 8.02 14.63 -15.55
C TYR A 156 9.20 15.54 -15.14
N VAL A 157 9.14 16.07 -13.90
CA VAL A 157 10.20 16.96 -13.39
C VAL A 157 11.54 16.23 -13.33
N GLU A 158 11.58 14.97 -12.92
CA GLU A 158 12.80 14.15 -12.92
C GLU A 158 13.37 13.95 -14.32
N THR A 159 12.50 13.70 -15.31
CA THR A 159 12.91 13.54 -16.70
C THR A 159 13.48 14.83 -17.26
N VAL A 160 12.87 15.99 -16.97
CA VAL A 160 13.40 17.30 -17.39
C VAL A 160 14.74 17.59 -16.71
N ILE A 161 14.87 17.33 -15.40
CA ILE A 161 16.14 17.49 -14.68
C ILE A 161 17.24 16.61 -15.30
N ALA A 162 16.92 15.34 -15.59
CA ALA A 162 17.86 14.42 -16.22
C ALA A 162 18.29 14.91 -17.62
N LEU A 163 17.34 15.38 -18.43
CA LEU A 163 17.62 15.95 -19.76
C LEU A 163 18.56 17.16 -19.68
N LEU A 164 18.23 18.15 -18.84
CA LEU A 164 19.05 19.37 -18.67
C LEU A 164 20.44 19.04 -18.13
N SER A 165 20.52 18.09 -17.21
CA SER A 165 21.81 17.65 -16.64
C SER A 165 22.66 16.87 -17.63
N ALA A 166 22.07 16.02 -18.48
CA ALA A 166 22.78 15.22 -19.47
C ALA A 166 23.42 16.07 -20.59
N ILE A 167 22.69 17.10 -21.06
CA ILE A 167 23.21 18.00 -22.12
C ILE A 167 24.17 19.05 -21.51
N GLY A 168 23.89 19.47 -20.27
CA GLY A 168 24.61 20.56 -19.59
C GLY A 168 24.01 21.93 -19.89
N CYS A 169 23.68 22.67 -18.83
CA CYS A 169 23.04 23.98 -18.97
C CYS A 169 23.91 24.99 -19.71
N ASP A 170 25.24 24.91 -19.59
CA ASP A 170 26.18 25.79 -20.29
C ASP A 170 26.10 25.62 -21.82
N ASN A 171 25.72 24.45 -22.31
CA ASN A 171 25.50 24.17 -23.71
C ASN A 171 24.11 24.64 -24.20
N LEU A 172 23.14 24.68 -23.28
CA LEU A 172 21.75 25.05 -23.60
C LEU A 172 21.48 26.53 -23.48
N ASP A 173 22.11 27.25 -22.55
CA ASP A 173 21.89 28.67 -22.31
C ASP A 173 22.18 29.55 -23.54
N PRO A 174 23.17 29.25 -24.41
CA PRO A 174 23.39 29.99 -25.65
C PRO A 174 22.24 29.87 -26.67
N LEU A 175 21.38 28.84 -26.57
CA LEU A 175 20.23 28.67 -27.47
C LEU A 175 19.06 29.59 -27.12
N LEU A 176 19.11 30.23 -25.95
CA LEU A 176 18.06 31.13 -25.49
C LEU A 176 18.21 32.54 -26.14
N ASP A 177 17.07 33.10 -26.51
CA ASP A 177 16.98 34.52 -26.90
C ASP A 177 17.20 35.40 -25.65
N LYS A 178 18.35 36.04 -25.57
CA LYS A 178 18.76 36.88 -24.43
C LYS A 178 17.85 38.10 -24.21
N GLU A 179 17.13 38.58 -25.23
CA GLU A 179 16.18 39.67 -25.04
C GLU A 179 14.88 39.20 -24.37
N LYS A 180 14.45 37.99 -24.70
CA LYS A 180 13.23 37.37 -24.17
C LYS A 180 13.44 36.77 -22.78
N TYR A 181 14.61 36.16 -22.53
CA TYR A 181 14.90 35.37 -21.31
C TYR A 181 16.03 36.01 -20.48
N LYS A 182 15.79 37.23 -19.92
CA LYS A 182 16.84 38.01 -19.23
C LYS A 182 17.28 37.42 -17.89
N PHE A 183 16.39 36.76 -17.15
CA PHE A 183 16.62 36.36 -15.74
C PHE A 183 16.56 34.88 -15.48
N ILE A 184 15.86 34.12 -16.29
CA ILE A 184 15.72 32.68 -16.11
C ILE A 184 16.36 31.97 -17.31
N ASN A 185 17.48 31.31 -17.02
CA ASN A 185 18.17 30.41 -17.92
C ASN A 185 18.00 28.98 -17.48
N PHE A 186 18.52 28.00 -18.23
CA PHE A 186 18.42 26.57 -17.89
C PHE A 186 19.10 26.24 -16.56
N SER A 187 20.17 26.93 -16.17
CA SER A 187 20.84 26.73 -14.88
C SER A 187 19.95 27.13 -13.70
N VAL A 188 19.22 28.22 -13.80
CA VAL A 188 18.26 28.67 -12.78
C VAL A 188 17.04 27.74 -12.77
N LEU A 189 16.51 27.40 -13.95
CA LEU A 189 15.40 26.45 -14.08
C LEU A 189 15.72 25.12 -13.41
N LEU A 190 16.89 24.54 -13.67
CA LEU A 190 17.33 23.29 -13.07
C LEU A 190 17.31 23.34 -11.52
N LYS A 191 17.76 24.44 -10.93
CA LYS A 191 17.71 24.64 -9.46
C LYS A 191 16.28 24.69 -8.94
N LEU A 192 15.39 25.41 -9.62
CA LEU A 192 13.98 25.53 -9.24
C LEU A 192 13.24 24.20 -9.38
N LEU A 193 13.53 23.44 -10.44
CA LEU A 193 12.94 22.10 -10.62
C LEU A 193 13.43 21.11 -9.55
N ASN A 194 14.71 21.17 -9.15
CA ASN A 194 15.21 20.35 -8.04
C ASN A 194 14.52 20.71 -6.71
N ASN A 195 14.26 21.98 -6.43
CA ASN A 195 13.51 22.42 -5.27
C ASN A 195 12.06 21.89 -5.33
N LEU A 196 11.40 22.01 -6.48
CA LEU A 196 10.05 21.49 -6.67
C LEU A 196 10.01 19.98 -6.41
N LYS A 197 10.95 19.22 -7.04
CA LYS A 197 11.08 17.78 -6.82
C LYS A 197 11.20 17.47 -5.34
N GLY A 198 12.14 18.11 -4.63
CA GLY A 198 12.37 17.89 -3.20
C GLY A 198 11.13 18.16 -2.35
N THR A 199 10.34 19.18 -2.71
CA THR A 199 9.09 19.50 -2.00
C THR A 199 7.99 18.46 -2.29
N LEU A 200 7.85 18.03 -3.54
CA LEU A 200 6.82 17.04 -3.92
C LEU A 200 7.10 15.65 -3.34
N THR A 201 8.38 15.28 -3.15
CA THR A 201 8.81 13.99 -2.62
C THR A 201 9.17 14.04 -1.12
N LEU A 202 8.77 15.10 -0.42
CA LEU A 202 9.04 15.25 1.01
C LEU A 202 8.51 14.03 1.80
N ASN A 203 9.30 13.56 2.77
CA ASN A 203 9.01 12.38 3.59
C ASN A 203 8.83 11.09 2.77
N ASN A 204 9.49 10.97 1.62
CA ASN A 204 9.37 9.84 0.69
C ASN A 204 7.94 9.58 0.18
N THR A 205 7.09 10.60 0.20
CA THR A 205 5.72 10.48 -0.34
C THR A 205 5.66 10.89 -1.80
N GLU A 206 4.84 10.20 -2.56
CA GLU A 206 4.58 10.50 -3.98
C GLU A 206 3.09 10.32 -4.30
N ASP A 207 2.64 11.02 -5.34
CA ASP A 207 1.30 10.84 -5.88
C ASP A 207 1.38 9.94 -7.12
N LEU A 208 0.79 8.75 -7.01
CA LEU A 208 0.57 7.88 -8.15
C LEU A 208 -0.79 8.18 -8.77
N ILE A 209 -0.84 8.14 -10.09
CA ILE A 209 -2.06 8.34 -10.85
C ILE A 209 -2.56 6.99 -11.33
N MET A 210 -3.80 6.68 -10.98
CA MET A 210 -4.49 5.48 -11.42
C MET A 210 -5.73 5.88 -12.21
N THR A 211 -5.94 5.26 -13.35
CA THR A 211 -7.16 5.42 -14.14
C THR A 211 -8.16 4.34 -13.78
N THR A 212 -9.40 4.72 -13.50
CA THR A 212 -10.53 3.84 -13.22
C THR A 212 -11.62 4.19 -14.21
N GLY A 213 -11.63 3.54 -15.38
CA GLY A 213 -12.44 3.98 -16.53
C GLY A 213 -12.12 5.42 -16.91
N ASP A 214 -13.14 6.29 -16.98
CA ASP A 214 -13.00 7.72 -17.31
C ASP A 214 -12.67 8.59 -16.09
N CYS A 215 -12.39 7.98 -14.94
CA CYS A 215 -12.08 8.68 -13.70
C CYS A 215 -10.60 8.57 -13.34
N THR A 216 -10.10 9.59 -12.64
CA THR A 216 -8.73 9.62 -12.14
C THR A 216 -8.69 9.42 -10.64
N THR A 217 -7.95 8.44 -10.19
CA THR A 217 -7.69 8.19 -8.77
C THR A 217 -6.25 8.58 -8.45
N VAL A 218 -6.08 9.51 -7.51
CA VAL A 218 -4.78 9.99 -7.04
C VAL A 218 -4.43 9.26 -5.75
N LEU A 219 -3.40 8.41 -5.78
CA LEU A 219 -2.94 7.64 -4.64
C LEU A 219 -1.76 8.35 -3.99
N ASN A 220 -1.91 8.80 -2.74
CA ASN A 220 -0.79 9.35 -1.98
C ASN A 220 -0.05 8.22 -1.26
N VAL A 221 1.07 7.78 -1.83
CA VAL A 221 1.87 6.65 -1.33
C VAL A 221 3.14 7.11 -0.62
N ASN A 222 3.64 6.29 0.31
CA ASN A 222 4.98 6.41 0.84
C ASN A 222 5.86 5.34 0.17
N LYS A 223 6.95 5.77 -0.48
CA LYS A 223 7.84 4.84 -1.20
C LYS A 223 8.42 3.72 -0.33
N ASN A 224 8.58 3.96 0.97
CA ASN A 224 9.10 2.95 1.90
C ASN A 224 8.12 1.80 2.17
N ASN A 225 6.85 1.97 1.83
CA ASN A 225 5.79 0.98 2.08
C ASN A 225 5.59 0.01 0.90
N PHE A 226 6.40 0.14 -0.17
CA PHE A 226 6.40 -0.85 -1.25
C PHE A 226 7.11 -2.12 -0.83
N MET A 227 6.55 -3.28 -1.27
CA MET A 227 7.00 -4.62 -0.93
C MET A 227 8.31 -4.90 -1.62
N ASN A 228 9.35 -4.74 -1.56
CA ASN A 228 10.70 -4.85 -2.11
C ASN A 228 11.32 -3.46 -2.24
N ASN A 229 12.36 -3.21 -1.46
CA ASN A 229 13.06 -1.93 -1.45
C ASN A 229 13.65 -1.53 -2.83
N ASP A 230 13.88 -2.50 -3.71
CA ASP A 230 14.37 -2.30 -5.08
C ASP A 230 13.24 -2.16 -6.10
N TYR A 231 12.00 -1.98 -5.60
CA TYR A 231 10.84 -1.96 -6.44
C TYR A 231 10.80 -0.72 -7.33
N ASN A 232 10.96 -0.93 -8.62
CA ASN A 232 10.66 0.08 -9.61
C ASN A 232 9.18 -0.01 -9.99
N ILE A 233 8.40 0.97 -9.53
CA ILE A 233 6.96 1.00 -9.79
C ILE A 233 6.64 0.99 -11.29
N PHE A 234 7.57 1.47 -12.13
CA PHE A 234 7.39 1.49 -13.58
C PHE A 234 7.30 0.08 -14.20
N ASP A 235 7.86 -0.95 -13.56
CA ASP A 235 7.75 -2.34 -14.03
C ASP A 235 6.31 -2.87 -13.95
N LYS A 236 5.44 -2.18 -13.20
CA LYS A 236 4.04 -2.57 -12.96
C LYS A 236 3.03 -1.58 -13.53
N ILE A 237 3.50 -0.59 -14.28
CA ILE A 237 2.64 0.27 -15.09
C ILE A 237 1.93 -0.59 -16.13
N ASN A 238 0.67 -0.29 -16.38
CA ASN A 238 -0.23 -1.02 -17.28
C ASN A 238 -0.77 -2.35 -16.73
N CYS A 239 -0.52 -2.72 -15.47
CA CYS A 239 -1.27 -3.80 -14.85
C CYS A 239 -2.51 -3.27 -14.12
N GLU A 240 -3.54 -4.07 -14.07
CA GLU A 240 -4.72 -3.81 -13.27
C GLU A 240 -4.37 -3.98 -11.79
N CYS A 241 -4.60 -2.94 -10.99
CA CYS A 241 -4.32 -2.93 -9.57
C CYS A 241 -5.61 -2.75 -8.79
N LYS A 242 -5.69 -3.44 -7.66
CA LYS A 242 -6.74 -3.27 -6.66
C LYS A 242 -6.18 -2.46 -5.49
N VAL A 243 -6.84 -1.38 -5.14
CA VAL A 243 -6.45 -0.47 -4.07
C VAL A 243 -7.51 -0.47 -2.98
N ILE A 244 -7.11 -0.73 -1.76
CA ILE A 244 -7.92 -0.50 -0.57
C ILE A 244 -7.36 0.73 0.12
N GLY A 245 -8.22 1.72 0.37
CA GLY A 245 -7.79 2.99 0.96
C GLY A 245 -8.92 3.84 1.48
N LYS A 246 -8.55 4.96 2.10
CA LYS A 246 -9.50 5.96 2.59
C LYS A 246 -9.57 7.12 1.62
N VAL A 247 -10.79 7.53 1.27
CA VAL A 247 -11.03 8.72 0.46
C VAL A 247 -10.67 9.97 1.26
N VAL A 248 -9.73 10.75 0.76
CA VAL A 248 -9.30 12.01 1.38
C VAL A 248 -10.07 13.19 0.79
N LYS A 249 -10.28 13.15 -0.53
CA LYS A 249 -10.95 14.21 -1.27
C LYS A 249 -11.63 13.63 -2.50
N THR A 250 -12.79 14.17 -2.82
CA THR A 250 -13.49 13.94 -4.09
C THR A 250 -13.41 15.19 -4.94
N CYS A 251 -13.43 15.01 -6.25
CA CYS A 251 -13.36 16.07 -7.25
C CYS A 251 -14.57 15.96 -8.17
N CYS A 252 -15.72 16.38 -7.65
CA CYS A 252 -16.96 16.40 -8.39
C CYS A 252 -17.44 17.85 -8.48
N GLY A 253 -18.01 18.25 -9.60
CA GLY A 253 -18.48 19.59 -9.82
C GLY A 253 -17.37 20.64 -9.90
N SER A 254 -17.25 21.52 -8.90
CA SER A 254 -16.26 22.61 -8.87
C SER A 254 -14.94 22.26 -8.15
N GLY A 255 -14.81 21.03 -7.64
CA GLY A 255 -13.60 20.60 -6.95
C GLY A 255 -12.45 20.24 -7.91
N CYS A 256 -11.22 20.38 -7.46
CA CYS A 256 -10.06 19.84 -8.16
C CYS A 256 -9.03 19.25 -7.18
N ILE A 257 -8.23 18.30 -7.67
CA ILE A 257 -7.07 17.76 -6.94
C ILE A 257 -5.82 18.28 -7.62
N ASN A 258 -5.15 19.23 -6.98
CA ASN A 258 -3.92 19.80 -7.51
C ASN A 258 -2.71 18.97 -7.08
N PHE A 259 -1.88 18.53 -8.03
CA PHE A 259 -0.68 17.74 -7.74
C PHE A 259 0.44 18.57 -7.09
N LEU A 260 0.37 19.91 -7.21
CA LEU A 260 1.32 20.83 -6.59
C LEU A 260 0.93 21.22 -5.16
N ARG A 261 -0.16 20.67 -4.60
CA ARG A 261 -0.70 21.04 -3.26
C ARG A 261 0.31 20.90 -2.12
N LYS A 262 1.27 19.97 -2.23
CA LYS A 262 2.34 19.79 -1.22
C LYS A 262 3.28 20.97 -1.10
N THR A 263 3.32 21.85 -2.11
CA THR A 263 4.22 23.01 -2.16
C THR A 263 3.71 24.16 -1.31
N GLY A 264 2.42 24.23 -1.02
CA GLY A 264 1.78 25.39 -0.38
C GLY A 264 1.75 26.67 -1.23
N THR A 265 2.34 26.65 -2.41
CA THR A 265 2.41 27.77 -3.40
C THR A 265 2.12 27.27 -4.80
N GLU A 266 0.98 26.63 -4.95
CA GLU A 266 0.57 25.91 -6.17
C GLU A 266 0.69 26.78 -7.42
N LYS A 267 0.16 28.03 -7.37
CA LYS A 267 0.18 28.94 -8.50
C LYS A 267 1.60 29.31 -8.95
N PHE A 268 2.51 29.54 -8.01
CA PHE A 268 3.90 29.84 -8.34
C PHE A 268 4.55 28.70 -9.15
N TYR A 269 4.36 27.47 -8.69
CA TYR A 269 4.95 26.32 -9.38
C TYR A 269 4.20 25.95 -10.67
N GLU A 270 2.92 26.23 -10.78
CA GLU A 270 2.19 26.14 -12.04
C GLU A 270 2.73 27.13 -13.07
N ASP A 271 2.95 28.40 -12.68
CA ASP A 271 3.54 29.41 -13.53
C ASP A 271 5.01 29.05 -13.88
N LEU A 272 5.78 28.49 -12.95
CA LEU A 272 7.14 27.99 -13.21
C LEU A 272 7.13 26.85 -14.24
N LEU A 273 6.21 25.89 -14.15
CA LEU A 273 6.10 24.81 -15.10
C LEU A 273 5.65 25.31 -16.49
N ASN A 274 4.74 26.28 -16.54
CA ASN A 274 4.36 26.94 -17.81
C ASN A 274 5.54 27.64 -18.46
N TYR A 275 6.39 28.27 -17.65
CA TYR A 275 7.61 28.88 -18.14
C TYR A 275 8.64 27.84 -18.60
N CYS A 276 8.76 26.74 -17.88
CA CYS A 276 9.58 25.59 -18.27
C CYS A 276 9.18 25.07 -19.66
N ASP A 277 7.90 24.90 -19.93
CA ASP A 277 7.41 24.45 -21.24
C ASP A 277 7.86 25.42 -22.37
N SER A 278 7.82 26.74 -22.12
CA SER A 278 8.28 27.72 -23.08
C SER A 278 9.78 27.62 -23.39
N LEU A 279 10.59 27.25 -22.39
CA LEU A 279 12.03 27.01 -22.58
C LEU A 279 12.28 25.65 -23.27
N LEU A 280 11.53 24.62 -22.94
CA LEU A 280 11.61 23.30 -23.56
C LEU A 280 11.19 23.34 -25.03
N GLU A 281 10.23 24.19 -25.41
CA GLU A 281 9.85 24.43 -26.82
C GLU A 281 11.03 24.98 -27.63
N CYS A 282 11.87 25.82 -27.01
CA CYS A 282 13.10 26.28 -27.66
C CYS A 282 14.07 25.12 -27.95
N LEU A 283 14.18 24.16 -27.02
CA LEU A 283 15.00 22.95 -27.22
C LEU A 283 14.43 22.05 -28.32
N LYS A 284 13.12 21.87 -28.34
CA LYS A 284 12.41 21.09 -29.37
C LYS A 284 12.65 21.68 -30.79
N ASN A 285 12.62 23.01 -30.91
CA ASN A 285 12.92 23.70 -32.17
C ASN A 285 14.37 23.52 -32.65
N ASN A 286 15.27 23.16 -31.70
CA ASN A 286 16.66 22.80 -32.01
C ASN A 286 16.88 21.28 -32.17
N GLY A 287 15.81 20.50 -32.30
CA GLY A 287 15.87 19.06 -32.56
C GLY A 287 16.07 18.17 -31.29
N ILE A 288 15.95 18.74 -30.11
CA ILE A 288 16.05 17.98 -28.85
C ILE A 288 14.67 17.40 -28.50
N ILE A 289 14.60 16.11 -28.21
CA ILE A 289 13.38 15.45 -27.76
C ILE A 289 13.13 15.87 -26.32
N VAL A 290 11.95 16.41 -26.04
CA VAL A 290 11.53 16.86 -24.72
C VAL A 290 10.30 16.07 -24.26
N PRO A 291 10.14 15.78 -22.94
CA PRO A 291 8.95 15.11 -22.44
C PRO A 291 7.72 16.02 -22.51
N GLU A 292 6.55 15.40 -22.68
CA GLU A 292 5.28 16.11 -22.54
C GLU A 292 4.91 16.24 -21.06
N ARG A 293 4.43 17.45 -20.70
CA ARG A 293 3.99 17.71 -19.35
C ARG A 293 2.60 17.11 -19.10
N PRO A 294 2.40 16.27 -18.04
CA PRO A 294 1.08 15.86 -17.63
C PRO A 294 0.29 17.03 -17.03
N CYS A 295 -1.02 16.89 -16.93
CA CYS A 295 -1.86 17.88 -16.26
C CYS A 295 -1.41 18.08 -14.81
N CYS A 296 -1.41 19.34 -14.32
CA CYS A 296 -1.03 19.65 -12.94
C CYS A 296 -2.19 19.41 -11.94
N LYS A 297 -3.39 19.10 -12.42
CA LYS A 297 -4.58 18.93 -11.61
C LYS A 297 -5.57 17.97 -12.28
N VAL A 298 -6.35 17.30 -11.45
CA VAL A 298 -7.55 16.59 -11.88
C VAL A 298 -8.73 17.53 -11.68
N GLU A 299 -9.42 17.85 -12.75
CA GLU A 299 -10.65 18.66 -12.77
C GLU A 299 -11.79 17.71 -13.10
N ASN A 300 -12.78 17.63 -12.22
CA ASN A 300 -13.92 16.71 -12.32
C ASN A 300 -13.50 15.20 -12.29
N ASN A 301 -14.45 14.35 -12.01
CA ASN A 301 -14.34 12.89 -12.10
C ASN A 301 -13.07 12.29 -11.47
N GLY A 302 -12.69 12.76 -10.30
CA GLY A 302 -11.51 12.28 -9.62
C GLY A 302 -11.65 12.16 -8.12
N ILE A 303 -10.86 11.26 -7.56
CA ILE A 303 -10.76 11.07 -6.11
C ILE A 303 -9.31 11.00 -5.68
N GLN A 304 -9.05 11.42 -4.45
CA GLN A 304 -7.76 11.24 -3.80
C GLN A 304 -7.89 10.22 -2.69
N LEU A 305 -7.03 9.20 -2.74
CA LEU A 305 -6.98 8.14 -1.74
C LEU A 305 -5.68 8.18 -0.95
N MET A 306 -5.80 7.81 0.30
CA MET A 306 -4.70 7.36 1.14
C MET A 306 -4.74 5.83 1.16
N PRO A 307 -3.89 5.13 0.39
CA PRO A 307 -3.96 3.69 0.27
C PRO A 307 -3.46 3.00 1.54
N ILE A 308 -4.17 1.96 1.95
CA ILE A 308 -3.76 1.01 3.00
C ILE A 308 -2.97 -0.11 2.35
N SER A 309 -3.47 -0.63 1.21
CA SER A 309 -2.81 -1.68 0.44
C SER A 309 -3.10 -1.53 -1.05
N ILE A 310 -2.13 -1.96 -1.87
CA ILE A 310 -2.27 -2.10 -3.32
C ILE A 310 -1.84 -3.51 -3.70
N SER A 311 -2.66 -4.21 -4.49
CA SER A 311 -2.40 -5.56 -4.99
C SER A 311 -2.67 -5.67 -6.49
N ILE A 312 -2.08 -6.70 -7.11
CA ILE A 312 -2.26 -7.08 -8.52
C ILE A 312 -2.67 -8.54 -8.62
#